data_7f82581a61febec94a291988051f0671
#
_entry.id   7f82581a61febec94a291988051f0671
#
_cell.length_a   1.000
_cell.length_b   1.000
_cell.length_c   1.000
_cell.angle_alpha   90.00
_cell.angle_beta   90.00
_cell.angle_gamma   90.00
#
_symmetry.space_group_name_H-M   'P 1'
#
loop_
_entity.id
_entity.type
_entity.pdbx_description
1 polymer ?
#
loop_
_entity_poly.entity_id
_entity_poly.type
_entity_poly.pdbx_seq_one_letter_code
_entity_poly.pdbx_strand_id
1 'polypeptide(L)'
;MRYKQPILVFCLALSYCDVVTGQEDPNSIYSAYGIGDYRMRDQNAYMGMGNVGVAMPSTYSINEINPSSFAWLPKDNLKLELTLGGLSSRYINENVNAAAGDFTISRVALSAQFIGAVRTIVGLRRLSQVQYYTTASRGIAGTETNTTNDVEGNGGLYQIYTGNAIRIGKNLAVGANIGFIFGSINTKESMALNNGMTIVSDANKYYHQASLGGGVQYQISGEKNKWILGAFYEPQIKLNVEEEAKLLNQSDEILSEKNNAYGKFLFPQKFGVGISLSRNSFTGSIDMIGHLWSATKYKGNHFTATDAYSFSAGIRHQFTRTTYWGQTPGISLHAGFNREQSYLVINNNQIVSNAATIGATFPSKNNLNFYSVGCKIGSRGIAVYPLIKENFFEFNFNFSLGGFLYKDKKYD
;
A
#
# COMPACT_ATOMS: atom_id res chain seq x y z
N MET A 1 -27.81 27.54 2.23
CA MET A 1 -27.97 27.09 0.83
C MET A 1 -26.69 27.43 0.03
N ARG A 2 -25.57 26.69 0.13
CA ARG A 2 -24.33 26.90 -0.67
C ARG A 2 -23.36 25.72 -0.52
N TYR A 3 -23.82 24.48 -0.79
CA TYR A 3 -22.96 23.28 -0.76
C TYR A 3 -23.14 22.36 -1.97
N LYS A 4 -23.70 22.90 -3.09
CA LYS A 4 -23.84 22.13 -4.33
C LYS A 4 -22.60 22.17 -5.23
N GLN A 5 -21.68 23.12 -5.03
CA GLN A 5 -20.53 23.30 -5.92
C GLN A 5 -19.42 22.23 -5.81
N PRO A 6 -19.01 21.70 -4.61
CA PRO A 6 -17.97 20.68 -4.56
C PRO A 6 -18.42 19.31 -5.10
N ILE A 7 -19.72 19.00 -5.00
CA ILE A 7 -20.29 17.76 -5.57
C ILE A 7 -20.29 17.84 -7.10
N LEU A 8 -20.57 19.02 -7.67
CA LEU A 8 -20.58 19.22 -9.12
C LEU A 8 -19.17 19.10 -9.73
N VAL A 9 -18.14 19.63 -9.09
CA VAL A 9 -16.74 19.48 -9.52
C VAL A 9 -16.28 18.01 -9.41
N PHE A 10 -16.74 17.29 -8.39
CA PHE A 10 -16.47 15.87 -8.21
C PHE A 10 -17.17 15.01 -9.28
N CYS A 11 -18.41 15.32 -9.61
CA CYS A 11 -19.14 14.63 -10.69
C CYS A 11 -18.55 14.95 -12.08
N LEU A 12 -18.05 16.16 -12.32
CA LEU A 12 -17.35 16.53 -13.55
C LEU A 12 -15.98 15.85 -13.69
N ALA A 13 -15.26 15.60 -12.60
CA ALA A 13 -14.02 14.85 -12.63
C ALA A 13 -14.25 13.35 -12.92
N LEU A 14 -15.37 12.79 -12.47
CA LEU A 14 -15.78 11.41 -12.77
C LEU A 14 -16.26 11.20 -14.20
N SER A 15 -16.79 12.24 -14.88
CA SER A 15 -17.26 12.14 -16.25
C SER A 15 -16.15 12.16 -17.31
N TYR A 16 -14.90 12.43 -16.92
CA TYR A 16 -13.70 12.27 -17.75
C TYR A 16 -12.98 10.94 -17.55
N CYS A 17 -13.46 10.06 -16.66
CA CYS A 17 -13.01 8.68 -16.65
C CYS A 17 -13.73 7.96 -17.78
N ASP A 18 -13.03 7.72 -18.90
CA ASP A 18 -13.46 6.74 -19.87
C ASP A 18 -13.81 5.46 -19.11
N VAL A 19 -15.02 4.95 -19.35
CA VAL A 19 -15.52 3.73 -18.75
C VAL A 19 -14.56 2.62 -19.20
N VAL A 20 -13.60 2.29 -18.35
CA VAL A 20 -12.78 1.11 -18.53
C VAL A 20 -13.74 -0.06 -18.41
N THR A 21 -14.14 -0.60 -19.53
CA THR A 21 -14.85 -1.88 -19.61
C THR A 21 -13.96 -2.88 -18.88
N GLY A 22 -14.49 -3.53 -17.85
CA GLY A 22 -13.75 -4.43 -16.98
C GLY A 22 -13.30 -5.69 -17.72
N GLN A 23 -12.27 -5.56 -18.52
CA GLN A 23 -11.39 -6.64 -18.88
C GLN A 23 -10.38 -6.76 -17.76
N GLU A 24 -9.98 -7.99 -17.42
CA GLU A 24 -8.90 -8.29 -16.49
C GLU A 24 -7.56 -7.87 -17.12
N ASP A 25 -7.35 -6.56 -17.26
CA ASP A 25 -6.10 -6.04 -17.80
C ASP A 25 -5.01 -6.14 -16.71
N PRO A 26 -3.80 -6.61 -17.04
CA PRO A 26 -2.72 -6.78 -16.10
C PRO A 26 -2.35 -5.44 -15.45
N ASN A 27 -2.40 -5.37 -14.11
CA ASN A 27 -2.21 -4.12 -13.37
C ASN A 27 -0.78 -3.62 -13.37
N SER A 28 0.20 -4.51 -13.43
CA SER A 28 1.60 -4.15 -13.42
C SER A 28 2.46 -5.26 -13.97
N ILE A 29 3.24 -4.95 -15.00
CA ILE A 29 4.24 -5.87 -15.55
C ILE A 29 5.28 -6.26 -14.49
N TYR A 30 5.59 -5.33 -13.57
CA TYR A 30 6.50 -5.61 -12.48
C TYR A 30 5.92 -6.57 -11.44
N SER A 31 4.59 -6.79 -11.42
CA SER A 31 3.96 -7.78 -10.55
C SER A 31 4.25 -9.23 -10.94
N ALA A 32 4.79 -9.47 -12.14
CA ALA A 32 5.26 -10.79 -12.57
C ALA A 32 6.53 -11.25 -11.84
N TYR A 33 7.20 -10.38 -11.13
CA TYR A 33 8.44 -10.68 -10.44
C TYR A 33 8.25 -10.82 -8.95
N GLY A 34 8.88 -11.83 -8.37
CA GLY A 34 8.96 -12.01 -6.93
C GLY A 34 7.64 -12.34 -6.27
N ILE A 35 7.27 -11.54 -5.28
CA ILE A 35 5.98 -11.62 -4.56
C ILE A 35 4.94 -10.62 -5.11
N GLY A 36 5.18 -10.14 -6.32
CA GLY A 36 4.33 -9.15 -6.97
C GLY A 36 4.72 -7.71 -6.67
N ASP A 37 3.80 -6.81 -6.97
CA ASP A 37 3.95 -5.38 -6.69
C ASP A 37 3.81 -5.13 -5.18
N TYR A 38 4.97 -5.11 -4.52
CA TYR A 38 5.05 -4.96 -3.07
C TYR A 38 4.96 -3.49 -2.67
N ARG A 39 4.03 -3.18 -1.77
CA ARG A 39 3.83 -1.82 -1.27
C ARG A 39 4.80 -1.50 -0.15
N MET A 40 5.69 -0.55 -0.39
CA MET A 40 6.62 -0.08 0.64
C MET A 40 5.94 0.79 1.71
N ARG A 41 4.83 1.42 1.35
CA ARG A 41 4.04 2.31 2.23
C ARG A 41 2.56 2.00 2.13
N ASP A 42 1.90 2.01 3.26
CA ASP A 42 0.46 1.84 3.33
C ASP A 42 -0.26 3.07 2.77
N GLN A 43 -1.31 2.85 2.00
CA GLN A 43 -2.20 3.91 1.55
C GLN A 43 -3.05 4.41 2.72
N ASN A 44 -2.98 5.70 3.00
CA ASN A 44 -3.70 6.33 4.10
C ASN A 44 -4.10 7.78 3.76
N ALA A 45 -4.66 8.51 4.70
CA ALA A 45 -5.08 9.90 4.54
C ALA A 45 -3.92 10.88 4.21
N TYR A 46 -2.66 10.46 4.34
CA TYR A 46 -1.47 11.27 4.05
C TYR A 46 -0.88 11.04 2.66
N MET A 47 -1.57 10.29 1.79
CA MET A 47 -1.12 10.07 0.41
C MET A 47 -0.80 11.38 -0.30
N GLY A 48 -1.65 12.40 -0.15
CA GLY A 48 -1.40 13.74 -0.70
C GLY A 48 -0.17 14.46 -0.16
N MET A 49 0.43 13.99 0.95
CA MET A 49 1.68 14.49 1.53
C MET A 49 2.89 13.60 1.17
N GLY A 50 2.94 12.97 0.00
CA GLY A 50 3.98 12.01 -0.34
C GLY A 50 3.88 10.69 0.44
N ASN A 51 2.75 10.42 1.08
CA ASN A 51 2.53 9.27 1.95
C ASN A 51 3.48 9.21 3.16
N VAL A 52 3.85 10.38 3.72
CA VAL A 52 4.62 10.47 4.97
C VAL A 52 3.82 9.89 6.13
N GLY A 53 4.50 9.32 7.13
CA GLY A 53 3.78 8.68 8.22
C GLY A 53 4.64 8.37 9.45
N VAL A 54 5.95 8.23 9.32
CA VAL A 54 6.81 7.76 10.43
C VAL A 54 6.76 8.69 11.64
N ALA A 55 6.77 10.02 11.40
CA ALA A 55 6.66 11.04 12.44
C ALA A 55 5.29 11.75 12.47
N MET A 56 4.30 11.26 11.70
CA MET A 56 2.96 11.84 11.69
C MET A 56 2.10 11.22 12.79
N PRO A 57 1.51 12.02 13.68
CA PRO A 57 0.59 11.51 14.71
C PRO A 57 -0.78 11.18 14.11
N SER A 58 -1.44 10.14 14.60
CA SER A 58 -2.83 9.85 14.31
C SER A 58 -3.74 10.83 15.07
N THR A 59 -4.16 11.90 14.43
CA THR A 59 -5.07 12.89 15.06
C THR A 59 -6.48 12.79 14.54
N TYR A 60 -6.66 12.77 13.23
CA TYR A 60 -7.96 12.68 12.56
C TYR A 60 -8.12 11.38 11.76
N SER A 61 -7.04 10.68 11.47
CA SER A 61 -6.97 9.44 10.69
C SER A 61 -6.00 8.48 11.37
N ILE A 62 -6.21 7.20 11.19
CA ILE A 62 -5.33 6.14 11.65
C ILE A 62 -4.09 6.11 10.75
N ASN A 63 -2.91 6.24 11.34
CA ASN A 63 -1.63 6.14 10.65
C ASN A 63 -0.89 4.89 11.13
N GLU A 64 -0.77 3.89 10.25
CA GLU A 64 -0.23 2.56 10.57
C GLU A 64 1.26 2.40 10.24
N ILE A 65 1.86 3.39 9.58
CA ILE A 65 3.27 3.36 9.21
C ILE A 65 4.15 3.23 10.46
N ASN A 66 3.77 3.94 11.54
CA ASN A 66 4.43 3.82 12.84
C ASN A 66 3.40 3.48 13.93
N PRO A 67 3.46 2.32 14.57
CA PRO A 67 2.46 1.91 15.56
C PRO A 67 2.36 2.85 16.77
N SER A 68 3.40 3.60 17.13
CA SER A 68 3.32 4.59 18.20
C SER A 68 2.40 5.77 17.89
N SER A 69 2.10 6.01 16.61
CA SER A 69 1.21 7.10 16.17
C SER A 69 -0.19 7.00 16.77
N PHE A 70 -0.66 5.78 17.07
CA PHE A 70 -1.99 5.51 17.63
C PHE A 70 -2.21 6.16 18.99
N ALA A 71 -1.14 6.32 19.78
CA ALA A 71 -1.20 6.96 21.09
C ALA A 71 -1.70 8.43 21.06
N TRP A 72 -1.69 9.05 19.87
CA TRP A 72 -2.16 10.42 19.67
C TRP A 72 -3.63 10.52 19.24
N LEU A 73 -4.31 9.38 18.99
CA LEU A 73 -5.75 9.37 18.71
C LEU A 73 -6.54 9.99 19.89
N PRO A 74 -7.61 10.74 19.59
CA PRO A 74 -8.47 11.31 20.64
C PRO A 74 -9.01 10.24 21.60
N LYS A 75 -9.19 10.62 22.87
CA LYS A 75 -9.80 9.75 23.88
C LYS A 75 -11.28 9.53 23.57
N ASP A 76 -11.78 8.38 24.00
CA ASP A 76 -13.20 8.00 23.98
C ASP A 76 -13.85 7.93 22.59
N ASN A 77 -13.01 7.96 21.54
CA ASN A 77 -13.46 7.86 20.15
C ASN A 77 -13.21 6.46 19.59
N LEU A 78 -14.28 5.84 19.11
CA LEU A 78 -14.22 4.75 18.14
C LEU A 78 -13.93 5.35 16.77
N LYS A 79 -12.97 4.80 16.04
CA LYS A 79 -12.73 5.17 14.63
C LYS A 79 -12.76 3.95 13.75
N LEU A 80 -13.57 4.02 12.69
CA LEU A 80 -13.57 3.08 11.59
C LEU A 80 -12.98 3.77 10.37
N GLU A 81 -12.00 3.15 9.74
CA GLU A 81 -11.43 3.66 8.49
C GLU A 81 -11.54 2.65 7.37
N LEU A 82 -11.90 3.18 6.21
CA LEU A 82 -11.92 2.49 4.93
C LEU A 82 -11.09 3.29 3.94
N THR A 83 -10.11 2.65 3.29
CA THR A 83 -9.34 3.24 2.21
C THR A 83 -9.60 2.48 0.92
N LEU A 84 -10.11 3.20 -0.07
CA LEU A 84 -10.29 2.75 -1.44
C LEU A 84 -9.16 3.33 -2.29
N GLY A 85 -8.55 2.52 -3.14
CA GLY A 85 -7.49 2.94 -4.04
C GLY A 85 -7.79 2.59 -5.47
N GLY A 86 -7.38 3.46 -6.40
CA GLY A 86 -7.41 3.19 -7.82
C GLY A 86 -6.06 3.54 -8.44
N LEU A 87 -5.70 2.76 -9.45
CA LEU A 87 -4.46 2.90 -10.21
C LEU A 87 -4.82 2.90 -11.71
N SER A 88 -4.25 3.83 -12.46
CA SER A 88 -4.26 3.83 -13.91
C SER A 88 -2.82 3.94 -14.36
N SER A 89 -2.35 2.98 -15.15
CA SER A 89 -0.97 2.88 -15.61
C SER A 89 -0.90 2.83 -17.11
N ARG A 90 0.12 3.46 -17.68
CA ARG A 90 0.48 3.38 -19.09
C ARG A 90 1.90 2.86 -19.22
N TYR A 91 2.05 1.75 -19.91
CA TYR A 91 3.30 1.03 -20.16
C TYR A 91 3.87 1.43 -21.51
N ILE A 92 5.13 1.83 -21.53
CA ILE A 92 5.79 2.36 -22.73
C ILE A 92 7.18 1.74 -22.85
N ASN A 93 7.45 1.11 -23.99
CA ASN A 93 8.79 0.85 -24.51
C ASN A 93 8.75 0.93 -26.05
N GLU A 94 9.82 0.54 -26.74
CA GLU A 94 9.90 0.59 -28.21
C GLU A 94 8.79 -0.20 -28.91
N ASN A 95 8.28 -1.27 -28.28
CA ASN A 95 7.33 -2.22 -28.87
C ASN A 95 5.99 -2.29 -28.14
N VAL A 96 5.86 -1.63 -26.99
CA VAL A 96 4.67 -1.71 -26.11
C VAL A 96 4.12 -0.34 -25.83
N ASN A 97 2.82 -0.16 -26.05
CA ASN A 97 2.05 0.99 -25.60
C ASN A 97 0.68 0.46 -25.14
N ALA A 98 0.59 0.10 -23.88
CA ALA A 98 -0.60 -0.49 -23.26
C ALA A 98 -1.02 0.33 -22.04
N ALA A 99 -2.29 0.27 -21.70
CA ALA A 99 -2.86 0.88 -20.50
C ALA A 99 -3.52 -0.21 -19.64
N ALA A 100 -3.48 -0.02 -18.33
CA ALA A 100 -4.12 -0.89 -17.37
C ALA A 100 -4.70 -0.07 -16.21
N GLY A 101 -5.72 -0.60 -15.55
CA GLY A 101 -6.34 0.04 -14.41
C GLY A 101 -6.75 -0.95 -13.33
N ASP A 102 -6.76 -0.50 -12.07
CA ASP A 102 -7.21 -1.27 -10.93
C ASP A 102 -7.99 -0.40 -9.95
N PHE A 103 -8.96 -1.00 -9.29
CA PHE A 103 -9.68 -0.39 -8.19
C PHE A 103 -9.83 -1.41 -7.06
N THR A 104 -9.41 -1.03 -5.86
CA THR A 104 -9.33 -1.99 -4.75
C THR A 104 -9.61 -1.35 -3.39
N ILE A 105 -10.09 -2.18 -2.47
CA ILE A 105 -10.06 -1.87 -1.04
C ILE A 105 -8.64 -2.10 -0.54
N SER A 106 -7.93 -1.02 -0.25
CA SER A 106 -6.54 -1.11 0.19
C SER A 106 -6.41 -1.43 1.67
N ARG A 107 -7.36 -0.94 2.49
CA ARG A 107 -7.29 -1.06 3.94
C ARG A 107 -8.66 -0.90 4.60
N VAL A 108 -8.87 -1.68 5.66
CA VAL A 108 -9.94 -1.48 6.65
C VAL A 108 -9.31 -1.49 8.03
N ALA A 109 -9.61 -0.52 8.87
CA ALA A 109 -9.07 -0.44 10.23
C ALA A 109 -10.11 0.09 11.22
N LEU A 110 -10.09 -0.46 12.42
CA LEU A 110 -10.92 -0.05 13.55
C LEU A 110 -10.01 0.32 14.72
N SER A 111 -10.21 1.50 15.30
CA SER A 111 -9.49 1.93 16.50
C SER A 111 -10.46 2.21 17.63
N ALA A 112 -10.10 1.72 18.81
CA ALA A 112 -10.84 1.99 20.02
C ALA A 112 -9.90 2.08 21.24
N GLN A 113 -10.40 2.65 22.32
CA GLN A 113 -9.75 2.61 23.62
C GLN A 113 -10.55 1.67 24.53
N PHE A 114 -10.00 0.48 24.78
CA PHE A 114 -10.67 -0.52 25.61
C PHE A 114 -10.15 -0.51 27.05
N ILE A 115 -8.88 -0.18 27.27
CA ILE A 115 -8.22 -0.30 28.59
C ILE A 115 -7.41 0.96 28.89
N GLY A 116 -7.80 1.72 29.89
CA GLY A 116 -7.02 2.82 30.46
C GLY A 116 -6.49 3.81 29.42
N ALA A 117 -5.18 3.96 29.33
CA ALA A 117 -4.49 4.85 28.40
C ALA A 117 -4.09 4.19 27.07
N VAL A 118 -4.35 2.89 26.90
CA VAL A 118 -3.93 2.11 25.72
C VAL A 118 -4.92 2.34 24.57
N ARG A 119 -4.37 2.69 23.40
CA ARG A 119 -5.09 2.74 22.13
C ARG A 119 -4.87 1.45 21.38
N THR A 120 -5.94 0.77 21.05
CA THR A 120 -5.92 -0.48 20.28
C THR A 120 -6.46 -0.22 18.89
N ILE A 121 -5.79 -0.80 17.88
CA ILE A 121 -6.24 -0.83 16.50
C ILE A 121 -6.28 -2.27 16.04
N VAL A 122 -7.28 -2.60 15.25
CA VAL A 122 -7.36 -3.85 14.49
C VAL A 122 -7.59 -3.49 13.04
N GLY A 123 -6.89 -4.14 12.11
CA GLY A 123 -7.05 -3.83 10.71
C GLY A 123 -6.64 -4.96 9.79
N LEU A 124 -7.01 -4.79 8.53
CA LEU A 124 -6.64 -5.62 7.39
C LEU A 124 -6.06 -4.71 6.32
N ARG A 125 -4.87 -5.06 5.80
CA ARG A 125 -4.22 -4.34 4.71
C ARG A 125 -3.63 -5.29 3.67
N ARG A 126 -3.51 -4.80 2.43
CA ARG A 126 -2.83 -5.50 1.36
C ARG A 126 -1.34 -5.14 1.40
N LEU A 127 -0.46 -6.14 1.39
CA LEU A 127 1.00 -5.97 1.34
C LEU A 127 1.55 -6.04 -0.07
N SER A 128 1.05 -6.96 -0.91
CA SER A 128 1.46 -7.09 -2.30
C SER A 128 0.30 -7.50 -3.18
N GLN A 129 0.48 -7.30 -4.50
CA GLN A 129 -0.48 -7.70 -5.51
C GLN A 129 0.26 -8.33 -6.68
N VAL A 130 -0.24 -9.46 -7.13
CA VAL A 130 0.16 -10.11 -8.36
C VAL A 130 -1.04 -10.08 -9.31
N GLN A 131 -0.87 -9.47 -10.46
CA GLN A 131 -1.87 -9.49 -11.53
C GLN A 131 -1.15 -9.12 -12.83
N TYR A 132 -0.87 -10.14 -13.63
CA TYR A 132 -0.23 -9.96 -14.92
C TYR A 132 -0.70 -11.03 -15.90
N TYR A 133 -0.67 -10.67 -17.17
CA TYR A 133 -0.84 -11.56 -18.29
C TYR A 133 0.24 -11.23 -19.32
N THR A 134 0.94 -12.23 -19.84
CA THR A 134 1.95 -12.03 -20.87
C THR A 134 1.98 -13.21 -21.83
N THR A 135 2.14 -12.91 -23.09
CA THR A 135 2.34 -13.91 -24.13
C THR A 135 3.79 -13.87 -24.61
N ALA A 136 4.46 -15.00 -24.57
CA ALA A 136 5.83 -15.14 -25.04
C ALA A 136 5.93 -16.22 -26.12
N SER A 137 6.67 -15.94 -27.21
CA SER A 137 7.03 -16.97 -28.19
C SER A 137 8.38 -17.56 -27.82
N ARG A 138 8.45 -18.89 -27.73
CA ARG A 138 9.70 -19.63 -27.47
C ARG A 138 9.96 -20.65 -28.56
N GLY A 139 11.21 -20.71 -29.05
CA GLY A 139 11.67 -21.78 -29.88
C GLY A 139 11.79 -23.10 -29.10
N ILE A 140 11.29 -24.18 -29.65
CA ILE A 140 11.47 -25.52 -29.07
C ILE A 140 12.88 -26.03 -29.46
N ALA A 141 13.69 -26.32 -28.44
CA ALA A 141 15.05 -26.78 -28.64
C ALA A 141 15.08 -28.03 -29.53
N GLY A 142 15.87 -27.99 -30.64
CA GLY A 142 15.98 -29.08 -31.63
C GLY A 142 14.91 -29.07 -32.72
N THR A 143 14.08 -28.03 -32.83
CA THR A 143 13.10 -27.83 -33.89
C THR A 143 13.16 -26.42 -34.44
N GLU A 144 12.67 -26.17 -35.66
CA GLU A 144 12.49 -24.81 -36.22
C GLU A 144 11.16 -24.16 -35.80
N THR A 145 10.45 -24.77 -34.86
CA THR A 145 9.10 -24.38 -34.50
C THR A 145 9.08 -23.55 -33.21
N ASN A 146 8.28 -22.51 -33.24
CA ASN A 146 8.00 -21.69 -32.07
C ASN A 146 6.70 -22.15 -31.42
N THR A 147 6.68 -22.17 -30.10
CA THR A 147 5.47 -22.34 -29.31
C THR A 147 5.08 -21.00 -28.69
N THR A 148 3.78 -20.76 -28.56
CA THR A 148 3.24 -19.60 -27.83
C THR A 148 2.92 -20.02 -26.41
N ASN A 149 3.50 -19.33 -25.46
CA ASN A 149 3.24 -19.53 -24.04
C ASN A 149 2.48 -18.31 -23.50
N ASP A 150 1.30 -18.54 -22.97
CA ASP A 150 0.56 -17.54 -22.19
C ASP A 150 0.83 -17.78 -20.73
N VAL A 151 1.28 -16.73 -20.04
CA VAL A 151 1.58 -16.77 -18.60
C VAL A 151 0.73 -15.75 -17.90
N GLU A 152 -0.06 -16.23 -16.96
CA GLU A 152 -0.95 -15.43 -16.13
C GLU A 152 -0.55 -15.60 -14.66
N GLY A 153 -0.58 -14.50 -13.89
CA GLY A 153 -0.39 -14.55 -12.47
C GLY A 153 -1.40 -13.68 -11.76
N ASN A 154 -1.96 -14.21 -10.67
CA ASN A 154 -2.91 -13.50 -9.84
C ASN A 154 -2.72 -13.78 -8.35
N GLY A 155 -3.30 -12.92 -7.49
CA GLY A 155 -3.26 -13.06 -6.05
C GLY A 155 -2.48 -11.95 -5.33
N GLY A 156 -1.87 -12.29 -4.19
CA GLY A 156 -1.11 -11.34 -3.38
C GLY A 156 -1.10 -11.68 -1.90
N LEU A 157 -0.42 -10.83 -1.14
CA LEU A 157 -0.27 -10.98 0.31
C LEU A 157 -1.08 -9.93 1.05
N TYR A 158 -1.71 -10.35 2.13
CA TYR A 158 -2.49 -9.54 3.06
C TYR A 158 -1.95 -9.69 4.47
N GLN A 159 -2.26 -8.72 5.32
CA GLN A 159 -1.96 -8.78 6.74
C GLN A 159 -3.18 -8.36 7.54
N ILE A 160 -3.64 -9.24 8.43
CA ILE A 160 -4.49 -8.86 9.54
C ILE A 160 -3.59 -8.52 10.72
N TYR A 161 -3.86 -7.45 11.45
CA TYR A 161 -3.00 -7.00 12.55
C TYR A 161 -3.79 -6.36 13.66
N THR A 162 -3.22 -6.40 14.86
CA THR A 162 -3.61 -5.59 16.00
C THR A 162 -2.42 -4.76 16.46
N GLY A 163 -2.65 -3.49 16.70
CA GLY A 163 -1.65 -2.55 17.20
C GLY A 163 -2.12 -1.95 18.52
N ASN A 164 -1.18 -1.81 19.45
CA ASN A 164 -1.42 -1.16 20.74
C ASN A 164 -0.39 -0.06 20.95
N ALA A 165 -0.85 1.09 21.41
CA ALA A 165 0.03 2.21 21.72
C ALA A 165 -0.38 2.94 22.99
N ILE A 166 0.62 3.46 23.67
CA ILE A 166 0.45 4.24 24.89
C ILE A 166 1.29 5.51 24.83
N ARG A 167 0.75 6.58 25.41
CA ARG A 167 1.48 7.82 25.62
C ARG A 167 2.04 7.85 27.03
N ILE A 168 3.37 7.98 27.14
CA ILE A 168 4.11 8.08 28.38
C ILE A 168 4.40 9.56 28.65
N GLY A 169 3.77 10.10 29.66
CA GLY A 169 3.80 11.54 29.92
C GLY A 169 3.14 12.36 28.80
N LYS A 170 3.73 13.54 28.50
CA LYS A 170 3.19 14.45 27.47
C LYS A 170 3.84 14.29 26.11
N ASN A 171 5.03 13.72 26.06
CA ASN A 171 5.95 13.83 24.96
C ASN A 171 6.27 12.51 24.23
N LEU A 172 6.27 11.38 24.94
CA LEU A 172 6.68 10.09 24.39
C LEU A 172 5.46 9.23 24.08
N ALA A 173 5.43 8.66 22.88
CA ALA A 173 4.49 7.62 22.46
C ALA A 173 5.26 6.36 22.07
N VAL A 174 4.83 5.22 22.57
CA VAL A 174 5.38 3.90 22.25
C VAL A 174 4.25 3.01 21.77
N GLY A 175 4.50 2.22 20.77
CA GLY A 175 3.52 1.29 20.21
C GLY A 175 4.15 0.02 19.70
N ALA A 176 3.35 -1.02 19.67
CA ALA A 176 3.71 -2.31 19.08
C ALA A 176 2.52 -2.84 18.27
N ASN A 177 2.81 -3.61 17.24
CA ASN A 177 1.83 -4.34 16.45
C ASN A 177 2.21 -5.81 16.37
N ILE A 178 1.19 -6.66 16.35
CA ILE A 178 1.29 -8.09 16.04
C ILE A 178 0.36 -8.32 14.88
N GLY A 179 0.81 -9.04 13.86
CA GLY A 179 0.02 -9.35 12.69
C GLY A 179 0.17 -10.77 12.24
N PHE A 180 -0.69 -11.17 11.32
CA PHE A 180 -0.61 -12.43 10.62
C PHE A 180 -0.67 -12.13 9.12
N ILE A 181 0.43 -12.45 8.43
CA ILE A 181 0.55 -12.33 6.98
C ILE A 181 0.00 -13.61 6.38
N PHE A 182 -0.83 -13.48 5.35
CA PHE A 182 -1.42 -14.61 4.62
C PHE A 182 -1.73 -14.20 3.19
N GLY A 183 -1.89 -15.19 2.32
CA GLY A 183 -2.30 -14.98 0.93
C GLY A 183 -1.79 -16.08 0.02
N SER A 184 -2.20 -16.02 -1.24
CA SER A 184 -1.78 -16.94 -2.27
C SER A 184 -1.34 -16.21 -3.52
N ILE A 185 -0.40 -16.80 -4.24
CA ILE A 185 0.02 -16.40 -5.58
C ILE A 185 -0.18 -17.60 -6.48
N ASN A 186 -1.08 -17.45 -7.46
CA ASN A 186 -1.31 -18.41 -8.51
C ASN A 186 -0.55 -17.99 -9.76
N THR A 187 0.08 -18.96 -10.43
CA THR A 187 0.72 -18.77 -11.71
C THR A 187 0.27 -19.88 -12.66
N LYS A 188 -0.37 -19.49 -13.75
CA LYS A 188 -0.86 -20.40 -14.78
C LYS A 188 -0.07 -20.16 -16.07
N GLU A 189 0.59 -21.18 -16.58
CA GLU A 189 1.32 -21.15 -17.85
C GLU A 189 0.67 -22.12 -18.82
N SER A 190 0.18 -21.62 -19.95
CA SER A 190 -0.44 -22.40 -21.01
C SER A 190 0.49 -22.44 -22.22
N MET A 191 0.92 -23.63 -22.60
CA MET A 191 1.83 -23.87 -23.72
C MET A 191 1.10 -24.58 -24.85
N ALA A 192 0.93 -23.92 -25.98
CA ALA A 192 0.39 -24.54 -27.19
C ALA A 192 1.51 -25.24 -27.96
N LEU A 193 1.37 -26.56 -28.18
CA LEU A 193 2.28 -27.37 -28.97
C LEU A 193 1.84 -27.43 -30.44
N ASN A 194 2.78 -27.64 -31.36
CA ASN A 194 2.51 -27.66 -32.81
C ASN A 194 1.56 -28.75 -33.28
N ASN A 195 1.34 -29.78 -32.49
CA ASN A 195 0.39 -30.85 -32.79
C ASN A 195 -1.05 -30.52 -32.35
N GLY A 196 -1.34 -29.27 -31.98
CA GLY A 196 -2.64 -28.82 -31.49
C GLY A 196 -2.93 -29.19 -30.03
N MET A 197 -1.99 -29.80 -29.32
CA MET A 197 -2.13 -30.07 -27.89
C MET A 197 -1.74 -28.83 -27.08
N THR A 198 -2.48 -28.56 -26.01
CA THR A 198 -2.13 -27.53 -25.02
C THR A 198 -1.78 -28.23 -23.71
N ILE A 199 -0.68 -27.81 -23.11
CA ILE A 199 -0.28 -28.22 -21.75
C ILE A 199 -0.41 -27.00 -20.87
N VAL A 200 -1.06 -27.16 -19.73
CA VAL A 200 -1.26 -26.11 -18.73
C VAL A 200 -0.54 -26.49 -17.45
N SER A 201 0.37 -25.63 -17.01
CA SER A 201 0.99 -25.69 -15.68
C SER A 201 0.30 -24.70 -14.77
N ASP A 202 -0.33 -25.18 -13.70
CA ASP A 202 -1.00 -24.38 -12.69
C ASP A 202 -0.28 -24.56 -11.36
N ALA A 203 0.30 -23.48 -10.83
CA ALA A 203 1.07 -23.49 -9.60
C ALA A 203 0.51 -22.48 -8.59
N ASN A 204 0.10 -22.97 -7.44
CA ASN A 204 -0.39 -22.17 -6.31
C ASN A 204 0.62 -22.18 -5.18
N LYS A 205 0.98 -20.99 -4.68
CA LYS A 205 1.84 -20.81 -3.50
C LYS A 205 1.07 -20.09 -2.42
N TYR A 206 0.87 -20.77 -1.29
CA TYR A 206 0.20 -20.23 -0.11
C TYR A 206 1.24 -19.76 0.91
N TYR A 207 1.10 -18.54 1.38
CA TYR A 207 2.01 -17.91 2.33
C TYR A 207 1.30 -17.63 3.64
N HIS A 208 1.95 -17.95 4.76
CA HIS A 208 1.40 -17.59 6.07
C HIS A 208 2.49 -17.48 7.14
N GLN A 209 2.40 -16.46 8.02
CA GLN A 209 3.27 -16.30 9.21
C GLN A 209 2.79 -15.16 10.09
N ALA A 210 3.03 -15.31 11.39
CA ALA A 210 2.92 -14.20 12.33
C ALA A 210 4.04 -13.18 12.12
N SER A 211 3.73 -11.91 12.35
CA SER A 211 4.65 -10.78 12.27
C SER A 211 4.52 -9.90 13.49
N LEU A 212 5.57 -9.17 13.81
CA LEU A 212 5.58 -8.22 14.92
C LEU A 212 6.37 -6.97 14.53
N GLY A 213 6.04 -5.86 15.16
CA GLY A 213 6.74 -4.60 14.97
C GLY A 213 6.59 -3.68 16.16
N GLY A 214 7.46 -2.69 16.26
CA GLY A 214 7.40 -1.68 17.29
C GLY A 214 7.81 -0.32 16.78
N GLY A 215 7.35 0.73 17.47
CA GLY A 215 7.69 2.09 17.10
C GLY A 215 7.64 3.06 18.26
N VAL A 216 8.28 4.20 18.04
CA VAL A 216 8.38 5.27 19.00
C VAL A 216 8.18 6.61 18.29
N GLN A 217 7.51 7.52 18.96
CA GLN A 217 7.44 8.93 18.57
C GLN A 217 7.73 9.81 19.80
N TYR A 218 8.57 10.82 19.59
CA TYR A 218 8.90 11.79 20.63
C TYR A 218 8.53 13.20 20.18
N GLN A 219 7.65 13.85 20.93
CA GLN A 219 7.17 15.21 20.67
C GLN A 219 7.95 16.23 21.47
N ILE A 220 8.45 17.26 20.79
CA ILE A 220 9.09 18.44 21.40
C ILE A 220 8.17 19.63 21.12
N SER A 221 7.59 20.20 22.17
CA SER A 221 6.66 21.33 22.08
C SER A 221 7.35 22.61 22.53
N GLY A 222 7.49 23.58 21.62
CA GLY A 222 7.81 24.95 21.92
C GLY A 222 6.56 25.84 21.89
N GLU A 223 6.73 27.14 22.08
CA GLU A 223 5.60 28.10 22.10
C GLU A 223 4.79 28.13 20.80
N LYS A 224 5.45 28.07 19.65
CA LYS A 224 4.82 28.15 18.30
C LYS A 224 5.07 26.90 17.44
N ASN A 225 6.04 26.09 17.82
CA ASN A 225 6.53 24.97 17.01
C ASN A 225 6.30 23.65 17.77
N LYS A 226 5.84 22.65 17.06
CA LYS A 226 5.72 21.29 17.55
C LYS A 226 6.49 20.37 16.63
N TRP A 227 7.57 19.78 17.13
CA TRP A 227 8.35 18.78 16.44
C TRP A 227 7.93 17.39 16.89
N ILE A 228 7.93 16.43 15.96
CA ILE A 228 7.82 15.00 16.29
C ILE A 228 8.93 14.27 15.56
N LEU A 229 9.71 13.51 16.30
CA LEU A 229 10.66 12.54 15.80
C LEU A 229 10.01 11.16 15.88
N GLY A 230 10.11 10.37 14.84
CA GLY A 230 9.53 9.03 14.79
C GLY A 230 10.53 8.00 14.29
N ALA A 231 10.44 6.80 14.86
CA ALA A 231 11.14 5.62 14.36
C ALA A 231 10.30 4.36 14.57
N PHE A 232 10.45 3.37 13.70
CA PHE A 232 9.85 2.05 13.86
C PHE A 232 10.77 0.96 13.31
N TYR A 233 10.53 -0.27 13.76
CA TYR A 233 11.25 -1.45 13.31
C TYR A 233 10.33 -2.67 13.28
N GLU A 234 10.42 -3.45 12.21
CA GLU A 234 9.78 -4.76 12.02
C GLU A 234 10.88 -5.76 11.67
N PRO A 235 11.10 -6.83 12.45
CA PRO A 235 12.17 -7.79 12.21
C PRO A 235 11.91 -8.65 10.98
N GLN A 236 12.98 -9.26 10.47
CA GLN A 236 12.89 -10.28 9.43
C GLN A 236 12.10 -11.49 9.93
N ILE A 237 11.24 -12.02 9.08
CA ILE A 237 10.44 -13.22 9.39
C ILE A 237 10.59 -14.27 8.30
N LYS A 238 10.28 -15.53 8.64
CA LYS A 238 10.28 -16.67 7.72
C LYS A 238 8.83 -17.04 7.44
N LEU A 239 8.27 -16.61 6.31
CA LEU A 239 6.95 -17.05 5.87
C LEU A 239 7.01 -18.55 5.54
N ASN A 240 6.06 -19.31 6.05
CA ASN A 240 5.82 -20.66 5.59
C ASN A 240 5.19 -20.58 4.19
N VAL A 241 5.62 -21.46 3.31
CA VAL A 241 5.14 -21.55 1.93
C VAL A 241 4.70 -22.98 1.67
N GLU A 242 3.47 -23.14 1.22
CA GLU A 242 2.94 -24.40 0.70
C GLU A 242 2.76 -24.24 -0.80
N GLU A 243 3.32 -25.15 -1.58
CA GLU A 243 3.24 -25.11 -3.03
C GLU A 243 2.49 -26.33 -3.55
N GLU A 244 1.44 -26.08 -4.34
CA GLU A 244 0.72 -27.06 -5.11
C GLU A 244 0.95 -26.76 -6.59
N ALA A 245 1.37 -27.74 -7.37
CA ALA A 245 1.56 -27.57 -8.80
C ALA A 245 0.93 -28.75 -9.56
N LYS A 246 0.15 -28.42 -10.59
CA LYS A 246 -0.55 -29.36 -11.46
C LYS A 246 -0.14 -29.14 -12.90
N LEU A 247 0.07 -30.23 -13.60
CA LEU A 247 0.23 -30.24 -15.05
C LEU A 247 -1.03 -30.88 -15.65
N LEU A 248 -1.72 -30.11 -16.50
CA LEU A 248 -2.99 -30.49 -17.09
C LEU A 248 -2.84 -30.61 -18.61
N ASN A 249 -3.63 -31.48 -19.24
CA ASN A 249 -3.81 -31.49 -20.68
C ASN A 249 -4.93 -30.51 -21.08
N GLN A 250 -5.23 -30.45 -22.38
CA GLN A 250 -6.26 -29.58 -22.95
C GLN A 250 -7.69 -29.89 -22.43
N SER A 251 -7.92 -31.10 -21.92
CA SER A 251 -9.21 -31.56 -21.36
C SER A 251 -9.27 -31.43 -19.84
N ASP A 252 -8.37 -30.64 -19.23
CA ASP A 252 -8.21 -30.48 -17.78
C ASP A 252 -7.92 -31.79 -17.01
N GLU A 253 -7.43 -32.84 -17.70
CA GLU A 253 -6.96 -34.06 -17.06
C GLU A 253 -5.59 -33.83 -16.45
N ILE A 254 -5.39 -34.29 -15.20
CA ILE A 254 -4.13 -34.16 -14.46
C ILE A 254 -3.13 -35.15 -15.04
N LEU A 255 -2.10 -34.63 -15.70
CA LEU A 255 -0.96 -35.40 -16.19
C LEU A 255 0.07 -35.66 -15.10
N SER A 256 0.24 -34.70 -14.21
CA SER A 256 1.15 -34.78 -13.07
C SER A 256 0.69 -33.81 -11.98
N GLU A 257 0.86 -34.21 -10.72
CA GLU A 257 0.51 -33.38 -9.58
C GLU A 257 1.64 -33.45 -8.56
N LYS A 258 2.03 -32.29 -8.07
CA LYS A 258 2.97 -32.12 -6.95
C LYS A 258 2.24 -31.42 -5.82
N ASN A 259 1.83 -32.19 -4.84
CA ASN A 259 1.12 -31.67 -3.68
C ASN A 259 2.08 -31.42 -2.51
N ASN A 260 1.83 -30.31 -1.79
CA ASN A 260 2.41 -30.02 -0.48
C ASN A 260 3.93 -29.97 -0.45
N ALA A 261 4.56 -29.28 -1.41
CA ALA A 261 5.96 -28.91 -1.23
C ALA A 261 6.06 -27.77 -0.21
N TYR A 262 6.60 -28.07 0.96
CA TYR A 262 6.78 -27.07 2.02
C TYR A 262 8.11 -26.36 1.87
N GLY A 263 8.07 -25.04 1.94
CA GLY A 263 9.23 -24.17 1.86
C GLY A 263 9.17 -23.04 2.88
N LYS A 264 10.21 -22.23 2.88
CA LYS A 264 10.26 -20.99 3.67
C LYS A 264 10.72 -19.84 2.79
N PHE A 265 10.01 -18.73 2.87
CA PHE A 265 10.36 -17.49 2.20
C PHE A 265 10.81 -16.46 3.24
N LEU A 266 12.02 -15.92 3.09
CA LEU A 266 12.51 -14.87 3.97
C LEU A 266 11.90 -13.52 3.59
N PHE A 267 11.05 -12.99 4.46
CA PHE A 267 10.46 -11.67 4.31
C PHE A 267 11.36 -10.64 5.01
N PRO A 268 11.70 -9.50 4.37
CA PRO A 268 12.76 -8.61 4.84
C PRO A 268 12.40 -7.92 6.15
N GLN A 269 13.42 -7.54 6.90
CA GLN A 269 13.24 -6.58 7.98
C GLN A 269 12.93 -5.20 7.40
N LYS A 270 12.14 -4.42 8.15
CA LYS A 270 11.70 -3.08 7.77
C LYS A 270 12.01 -2.10 8.88
N PHE A 271 12.48 -0.93 8.54
CA PHE A 271 12.69 0.17 9.47
C PHE A 271 12.27 1.50 8.86
N GLY A 272 11.99 2.47 9.70
CA GLY A 272 11.71 3.82 9.24
C GLY A 272 12.10 4.85 10.27
N VAL A 273 12.54 6.01 9.78
CA VAL A 273 12.84 7.20 10.57
C VAL A 273 12.20 8.43 9.93
N GLY A 274 11.78 9.37 10.74
CA GLY A 274 11.12 10.56 10.21
C GLY A 274 11.11 11.72 11.21
N ILE A 275 10.84 12.90 10.66
CA ILE A 275 10.68 14.13 11.41
C ILE A 275 9.49 14.90 10.86
N SER A 276 8.68 15.47 11.73
CA SER A 276 7.62 16.41 11.35
C SER A 276 7.70 17.69 12.18
N LEU A 277 7.34 18.79 11.54
CA LEU A 277 7.23 20.11 12.15
C LEU A 277 5.84 20.66 11.90
N SER A 278 5.12 21.00 12.97
CA SER A 278 3.88 21.75 12.88
C SER A 278 4.07 23.15 13.47
N ARG A 279 3.69 24.17 12.70
CA ARG A 279 3.72 25.58 13.09
C ARG A 279 2.45 26.26 12.62
N ASN A 280 1.64 26.77 13.55
CA ASN A 280 0.33 27.35 13.23
C ASN A 280 -0.53 26.37 12.40
N SER A 281 -0.89 26.80 11.18
CA SER A 281 -1.71 26.03 10.24
C SER A 281 -0.91 25.10 9.32
N PHE A 282 0.43 25.17 9.37
CA PHE A 282 1.31 24.38 8.49
C PHE A 282 1.90 23.19 9.22
N THR A 283 1.99 22.07 8.53
CA THR A 283 2.74 20.88 8.96
C THR A 283 3.59 20.40 7.80
N GLY A 284 4.88 20.29 8.01
CA GLY A 284 5.84 19.64 7.10
C GLY A 284 6.32 18.34 7.70
N SER A 285 6.58 17.32 6.87
CA SER A 285 7.16 16.05 7.31
C SER A 285 8.09 15.49 6.24
N ILE A 286 9.15 14.85 6.70
CA ILE A 286 10.09 14.09 5.88
C ILE A 286 10.35 12.77 6.57
N ASP A 287 10.36 11.69 5.82
CA ASP A 287 10.70 10.37 6.34
C ASP A 287 11.36 9.46 5.30
N MET A 288 12.04 8.45 5.79
CA MET A 288 12.65 7.37 5.02
C MET A 288 12.22 6.03 5.61
N ILE A 289 11.90 5.08 4.73
CA ILE A 289 11.62 3.69 5.06
C ILE A 289 12.57 2.81 4.28
N GLY A 290 13.18 1.82 4.94
CA GLY A 290 14.04 0.82 4.32
C GLY A 290 13.52 -0.59 4.53
N HIS A 291 13.64 -1.45 3.50
CA HIS A 291 13.35 -2.88 3.53
C HIS A 291 14.60 -3.60 3.07
N LEU A 292 15.25 -4.35 3.97
CA LEU A 292 16.55 -4.98 3.70
C LEU A 292 16.39 -6.35 3.04
N TRP A 293 16.12 -6.33 1.74
CA TRP A 293 15.92 -7.52 0.91
C TRP A 293 17.22 -8.27 0.60
N SER A 294 18.37 -7.59 0.55
CA SER A 294 19.67 -8.23 0.31
C SER A 294 19.97 -9.35 1.32
N ALA A 295 19.53 -9.17 2.58
CA ALA A 295 19.68 -10.19 3.62
C ALA A 295 18.85 -11.46 3.35
N THR A 296 17.82 -11.40 2.51
CA THR A 296 16.99 -12.55 2.16
C THR A 296 17.62 -13.44 1.09
N LYS A 297 18.59 -12.92 0.32
CA LYS A 297 19.20 -13.58 -0.83
C LYS A 297 18.15 -14.04 -1.87
N TYR A 298 17.02 -13.36 -1.92
CA TYR A 298 15.94 -13.71 -2.82
C TYR A 298 16.33 -13.42 -4.28
N LYS A 299 16.12 -14.40 -5.14
CA LYS A 299 16.38 -14.29 -6.58
C LYS A 299 15.43 -15.19 -7.36
N GLY A 300 15.06 -14.78 -8.55
CA GLY A 300 14.30 -15.55 -9.52
C GLY A 300 15.07 -15.70 -10.84
N ASN A 301 14.43 -16.25 -11.85
CA ASN A 301 15.06 -16.52 -13.14
C ASN A 301 15.58 -15.26 -13.87
N HIS A 302 14.91 -14.11 -13.68
CA HIS A 302 15.21 -12.87 -14.40
C HIS A 302 15.32 -11.64 -13.50
N PHE A 303 15.41 -11.85 -12.18
CA PHE A 303 15.58 -10.77 -11.23
C PHE A 303 16.40 -11.20 -10.02
N THR A 304 16.98 -10.22 -9.36
CA THR A 304 17.57 -10.36 -8.03
C THR A 304 16.94 -9.33 -7.09
N ALA A 305 16.85 -9.66 -5.80
CA ALA A 305 16.38 -8.71 -4.80
C ALA A 305 17.55 -7.95 -4.18
N THR A 306 17.37 -6.64 -4.04
CA THR A 306 18.29 -5.74 -3.33
C THR A 306 17.52 -4.89 -2.34
N ASP A 307 18.23 -4.17 -1.47
CA ASP A 307 17.60 -3.30 -0.49
C ASP A 307 16.75 -2.24 -1.17
N ALA A 308 15.56 -2.08 -0.63
CA ALA A 308 14.55 -1.14 -1.12
C ALA A 308 14.42 0.04 -0.16
N TYR A 309 14.36 1.26 -0.72
CA TYR A 309 14.23 2.48 0.07
C TYR A 309 13.12 3.35 -0.46
N SER A 310 12.35 3.94 0.44
CA SER A 310 11.34 4.93 0.11
C SER A 310 11.61 6.22 0.89
N PHE A 311 11.77 7.31 0.17
CA PHE A 311 11.89 8.66 0.71
C PHE A 311 10.62 9.44 0.42
N SER A 312 10.07 10.12 1.43
CA SER A 312 8.87 10.95 1.30
C SER A 312 9.06 12.30 1.97
N ALA A 313 8.53 13.32 1.32
CA ALA A 313 8.43 14.66 1.87
C ALA A 313 7.07 15.26 1.54
N GLY A 314 6.48 15.97 2.50
CA GLY A 314 5.18 16.58 2.28
C GLY A 314 4.87 17.73 3.21
N ILE A 315 3.96 18.57 2.75
CA ILE A 315 3.43 19.71 3.48
C ILE A 315 1.92 19.66 3.52
N ARG A 316 1.34 20.15 4.61
CA ARG A 316 -0.08 20.31 4.80
C ARG A 316 -0.38 21.71 5.31
N HIS A 317 -1.39 22.34 4.72
CA HIS A 317 -2.00 23.56 5.25
C HIS A 317 -3.39 23.26 5.77
N GLN A 318 -3.64 23.52 7.06
CA GLN A 318 -4.91 23.33 7.73
C GLN A 318 -5.65 24.66 7.83
N PHE A 319 -6.75 24.82 7.09
CA PHE A 319 -7.62 25.98 7.26
C PHE A 319 -8.40 25.89 8.58
N THR A 320 -8.75 27.05 9.12
CA THR A 320 -9.59 27.14 10.31
C THR A 320 -11.00 27.53 9.89
N ARG A 321 -11.98 26.87 10.47
CA ARG A 321 -13.39 27.22 10.33
C ARG A 321 -13.90 27.87 11.61
N THR A 322 -14.36 29.09 11.54
CA THR A 322 -15.02 29.77 12.66
C THR A 322 -16.45 29.27 12.77
N THR A 323 -16.82 28.81 13.95
CA THR A 323 -18.19 28.39 14.32
C THR A 323 -18.67 29.24 15.47
N TYR A 324 -19.96 29.15 15.83
CA TYR A 324 -20.52 29.82 16.99
C TYR A 324 -19.80 29.44 18.29
N TRP A 325 -19.26 28.21 18.37
CA TRP A 325 -18.58 27.65 19.53
C TRP A 325 -17.06 27.86 19.53
N GLY A 326 -16.53 28.64 18.56
CA GLY A 326 -15.10 28.89 18.42
C GLY A 326 -14.50 28.40 17.12
N GLN A 327 -13.17 28.34 17.09
CA GLN A 327 -12.43 27.89 15.91
C GLN A 327 -12.31 26.36 15.90
N THR A 328 -12.63 25.76 14.77
CA THR A 328 -12.52 24.31 14.55
C THR A 328 -11.68 24.03 13.31
N PRO A 329 -11.06 22.83 13.19
CA PRO A 329 -10.37 22.43 11.96
C PRO A 329 -11.30 22.50 10.75
N GLY A 330 -10.86 23.18 9.70
CA GLY A 330 -11.51 23.24 8.40
C GLY A 330 -10.88 22.27 7.41
N ILE A 331 -10.93 22.59 6.13
CA ILE A 331 -10.31 21.80 5.06
C ILE A 331 -8.79 21.82 5.23
N SER A 332 -8.12 20.71 4.94
CA SER A 332 -6.66 20.66 4.81
C SER A 332 -6.28 20.41 3.36
N LEU A 333 -5.29 21.12 2.85
CA LEU A 333 -4.66 20.86 1.56
C LEU A 333 -3.29 20.26 1.77
N HIS A 334 -2.95 19.31 0.92
CA HIS A 334 -1.71 18.53 1.01
C HIS A 334 -0.95 18.59 -0.32
N ALA A 335 0.37 18.67 -0.23
CA ALA A 335 1.27 18.48 -1.37
C ALA A 335 2.52 17.72 -0.90
N GLY A 336 3.09 16.91 -1.79
CA GLY A 336 4.25 16.11 -1.43
C GLY A 336 4.95 15.48 -2.61
N PHE A 337 6.02 14.79 -2.28
CA PHE A 337 6.85 14.04 -3.20
C PHE A 337 7.23 12.71 -2.56
N ASN A 338 7.29 11.67 -3.39
CA ASN A 338 7.71 10.34 -3.00
C ASN A 338 8.67 9.77 -4.04
N ARG A 339 9.79 9.20 -3.56
CA ARG A 339 10.74 8.43 -4.36
C ARG A 339 10.91 7.06 -3.75
N GLU A 340 10.72 6.03 -4.56
CA GLU A 340 10.85 4.63 -4.14
C GLU A 340 11.84 3.89 -5.04
N GLN A 341 12.81 3.24 -4.41
CA GLN A 341 13.68 2.25 -5.03
C GLN A 341 13.14 0.89 -4.69
N SER A 342 12.62 0.18 -5.69
CA SER A 342 12.05 -1.15 -5.52
C SER A 342 13.12 -2.17 -5.11
N TYR A 343 12.69 -3.27 -4.50
CA TYR A 343 13.58 -4.40 -4.24
C TYR A 343 14.02 -5.15 -5.52
N LEU A 344 13.33 -4.93 -6.64
CA LEU A 344 13.58 -5.62 -7.89
C LEU A 344 14.76 -5.01 -8.65
N VAL A 345 15.73 -5.85 -8.99
CA VAL A 345 16.79 -5.56 -9.96
C VAL A 345 16.60 -6.50 -11.14
N ILE A 346 16.30 -5.92 -12.30
CA ILE A 346 16.05 -6.64 -13.55
C ILE A 346 17.14 -6.20 -14.53
N ASN A 347 17.91 -7.13 -15.10
CA ASN A 347 19.04 -6.85 -15.99
C ASN A 347 20.01 -5.78 -15.43
N ASN A 348 20.42 -5.93 -14.19
CA ASN A 348 21.29 -5.02 -13.43
C ASN A 348 20.73 -3.60 -13.21
N ASN A 349 19.45 -3.36 -13.53
CA ASN A 349 18.81 -2.09 -13.28
C ASN A 349 17.81 -2.22 -12.13
N GLN A 350 18.01 -1.46 -11.05
CA GLN A 350 17.04 -1.35 -9.98
C GLN A 350 15.86 -0.50 -10.43
N ILE A 351 14.65 -0.97 -10.19
CA ILE A 351 13.43 -0.26 -10.57
C ILE A 351 13.20 0.90 -9.60
N VAL A 352 13.17 2.13 -10.14
CA VAL A 352 12.96 3.35 -9.35
C VAL A 352 11.67 4.02 -9.78
N SER A 353 10.91 4.51 -8.81
CA SER A 353 9.69 5.30 -8.99
C SER A 353 9.87 6.69 -8.41
N ASN A 354 9.39 7.71 -9.12
CA ASN A 354 9.31 9.09 -8.63
C ASN A 354 7.87 9.59 -8.85
N ALA A 355 7.30 10.23 -7.84
CA ALA A 355 5.94 10.72 -7.90
C ALA A 355 5.75 12.04 -7.15
N ALA A 356 4.95 12.92 -7.72
CA ALA A 356 4.36 14.07 -7.05
C ALA A 356 2.97 13.69 -6.50
N THR A 357 2.60 14.28 -5.39
CA THR A 357 1.32 14.02 -4.74
C THR A 357 0.60 15.29 -4.35
N ILE A 358 -0.72 15.27 -4.45
CA ILE A 358 -1.61 16.32 -3.96
C ILE A 358 -2.80 15.67 -3.24
N GLY A 359 -3.44 16.39 -2.35
CA GLY A 359 -4.63 15.87 -1.67
C GLY A 359 -5.36 16.91 -0.84
N ALA A 360 -6.50 16.51 -0.34
CA ALA A 360 -7.32 17.31 0.56
C ALA A 360 -8.02 16.44 1.60
N THR A 361 -8.21 16.98 2.80
CA THR A 361 -9.02 16.37 3.85
C THR A 361 -10.15 17.32 4.25
N PHE A 362 -11.35 16.76 4.29
CA PHE A 362 -12.60 17.47 4.58
C PHE A 362 -13.16 16.96 5.90
N PRO A 363 -13.18 17.77 6.97
CA PRO A 363 -13.84 17.41 8.20
C PRO A 363 -15.36 17.54 8.10
N SER A 364 -16.10 16.66 8.76
CA SER A 364 -17.55 16.81 8.95
C SER A 364 -17.87 18.01 9.84
N LYS A 365 -19.15 18.36 9.97
CA LYS A 365 -19.57 19.49 10.81
C LYS A 365 -19.22 19.30 12.29
N ASN A 366 -19.27 18.09 12.79
CA ASN A 366 -18.97 17.72 14.17
C ASN A 366 -17.49 17.36 14.40
N ASN A 367 -16.63 17.39 13.37
CA ASN A 367 -15.23 17.00 13.41
C ASN A 367 -14.96 15.56 13.91
N LEU A 368 -15.96 14.68 13.84
CA LEU A 368 -15.79 13.25 14.16
C LEU A 368 -15.37 12.48 12.92
N ASN A 369 -15.97 12.81 11.77
CA ASN A 369 -15.67 12.15 10.49
C ASN A 369 -14.77 13.02 9.64
N PHE A 370 -13.86 12.36 8.90
CA PHE A 370 -12.93 12.99 7.98
C PHE A 370 -12.93 12.21 6.66
N TYR A 371 -12.96 12.93 5.57
CA TYR A 371 -12.93 12.39 4.22
C TYR A 371 -11.68 12.92 3.54
N SER A 372 -10.75 12.04 3.18
CA SER A 372 -9.50 12.44 2.53
C SER A 372 -9.45 11.91 1.10
N VAL A 373 -8.99 12.75 0.20
CA VAL A 373 -8.71 12.39 -1.19
C VAL A 373 -7.26 12.67 -1.46
N GLY A 374 -6.55 11.72 -2.03
CA GLY A 374 -5.16 11.85 -2.44
C GLY A 374 -4.98 11.39 -3.88
N CYS A 375 -4.10 12.10 -4.61
CA CYS A 375 -3.67 11.74 -5.95
C CYS A 375 -2.14 11.69 -5.97
N LYS A 376 -1.60 10.70 -6.68
CA LYS A 376 -0.16 10.48 -6.88
C LYS A 376 0.07 10.28 -8.37
N ILE A 377 0.92 11.10 -8.98
CA ILE A 377 1.26 11.05 -10.39
C ILE A 377 2.76 10.83 -10.49
N GLY A 378 3.17 9.83 -11.25
CA GLY A 378 4.57 9.47 -11.30
C GLY A 378 4.96 8.58 -12.45
N SER A 379 6.23 8.18 -12.43
CA SER A 379 6.77 7.20 -13.36
C SER A 379 7.65 6.19 -12.63
N ARG A 380 7.67 4.95 -13.13
CA ARG A 380 8.45 3.83 -12.61
C ARG A 380 9.19 3.12 -13.74
N GLY A 381 10.45 2.72 -13.50
CA GLY A 381 11.29 2.04 -14.47
C GLY A 381 11.80 2.94 -15.60
N ILE A 382 12.34 2.32 -16.62
CA ILE A 382 12.94 2.99 -17.81
C ILE A 382 12.46 2.32 -19.10
N ALA A 383 12.38 3.09 -20.20
CA ALA A 383 11.91 2.60 -21.50
C ALA A 383 13.08 2.04 -22.36
N VAL A 384 13.86 1.12 -21.80
CA VAL A 384 14.98 0.46 -22.51
C VAL A 384 14.78 -1.03 -22.45
N TYR A 385 14.63 -1.67 -23.61
CA TYR A 385 14.39 -3.12 -23.70
C TYR A 385 15.41 -3.93 -22.88
N PRO A 386 14.97 -4.94 -22.11
CA PRO A 386 13.62 -5.46 -21.95
C PRO A 386 12.80 -4.77 -20.84
N LEU A 387 13.28 -3.65 -20.28
CA LEU A 387 12.55 -2.89 -19.27
C LEU A 387 11.42 -2.07 -19.91
N ILE A 388 10.42 -1.77 -19.12
CA ILE A 388 9.24 -1.03 -19.53
C ILE A 388 9.07 0.16 -18.58
N LYS A 389 8.92 1.36 -19.13
CA LYS A 389 8.56 2.53 -18.35
C LYS A 389 7.05 2.51 -18.11
N GLU A 390 6.67 2.64 -16.86
CA GLU A 390 5.30 2.82 -16.43
C GLU A 390 5.09 4.27 -16.02
N ASN A 391 4.13 4.95 -16.63
CA ASN A 391 3.60 6.22 -16.15
C ASN A 391 2.27 5.93 -15.46
N PHE A 392 2.12 6.35 -14.21
CA PHE A 392 0.96 6.00 -13.42
C PHE A 392 0.28 7.22 -12.80
N PHE A 393 -1.03 7.08 -12.65
CA PHE A 393 -1.89 7.93 -11.84
C PHE A 393 -2.58 7.04 -10.79
N GLU A 394 -2.31 7.31 -9.54
CA GLU A 394 -2.89 6.61 -8.40
C GLU A 394 -3.74 7.59 -7.60
N PHE A 395 -4.95 7.18 -7.20
CA PHE A 395 -5.79 7.96 -6.31
C PHE A 395 -6.26 7.12 -5.14
N ASN A 396 -6.54 7.77 -4.01
CA ASN A 396 -7.20 7.13 -2.89
C ASN A 396 -8.31 8.01 -2.31
N PHE A 397 -9.29 7.31 -1.75
CA PHE A 397 -10.32 7.87 -0.88
C PHE A 397 -10.19 7.21 0.48
N ASN A 398 -10.00 8.02 1.52
CA ASN A 398 -9.98 7.55 2.89
C ASN A 398 -11.18 8.11 3.65
N PHE A 399 -11.99 7.21 4.20
CA PHE A 399 -13.15 7.50 5.02
C PHE A 399 -12.79 7.19 6.47
N SER A 400 -12.64 8.22 7.31
CA SER A 400 -12.42 8.09 8.75
C SER A 400 -13.70 8.46 9.48
N LEU A 401 -14.44 7.44 9.93
CA LEU A 401 -15.72 7.58 10.61
C LEU A 401 -15.51 7.47 12.12
N GLY A 402 -15.86 8.51 12.84
CA GLY A 402 -15.71 8.58 14.29
C GLY A 402 -17.04 8.49 15.03
N GLY A 403 -17.03 7.80 16.16
CA GLY A 403 -18.15 7.70 17.09
C GLY A 403 -17.66 7.72 18.53
N PHE A 404 -18.58 7.90 19.49
CA PHE A 404 -18.28 7.78 20.92
C PHE A 404 -18.56 6.36 21.37
N LEU A 405 -17.64 5.76 22.12
CA LEU A 405 -17.80 4.44 22.73
C LEU A 405 -18.87 4.43 23.84
N TYR A 406 -19.02 5.57 24.54
CA TYR A 406 -20.00 5.74 25.60
C TYR A 406 -20.74 7.06 25.39
N LYS A 407 -22.05 6.98 25.41
CA LYS A 407 -22.92 8.13 25.55
C LYS A 407 -23.33 8.16 27.01
N ASP A 408 -22.91 9.16 27.77
CA ASP A 408 -23.45 9.38 29.13
C ASP A 408 -24.97 9.43 29.02
N LYS A 409 -25.66 8.54 29.73
CA LYS A 409 -27.11 8.62 29.85
C LYS A 409 -27.37 9.95 30.57
N LYS A 410 -27.86 10.96 29.88
CA LYS A 410 -28.51 12.08 30.55
C LYS A 410 -29.76 11.50 31.19
N TYR A 411 -29.75 11.43 32.51
CA TYR A 411 -31.00 11.30 33.29
C TYR A 411 -31.66 12.66 33.21
N ASP A 412 -32.79 12.72 32.49
CA ASP A 412 -33.75 13.84 32.60
C ASP A 412 -34.51 13.73 33.91
#